data_010cab40c5b034c5e21c15cb35004a05
#
_entry.id   010cab40c5b034c5e21c15cb35004a05
#
_cell.length_a   1.000
_cell.length_b   1.000
_cell.length_c   1.000
_cell.angle_alpha   90.00
_cell.angle_beta   90.00
_cell.angle_gamma   90.00
#
_symmetry.space_group_name_H-M   'P 1'
#
loop_
_entity.id
_entity.type
_entity.pdbx_description
1 polymer ?
#
loop_
_entity_poly.entity_id
_entity_poly.type
_entity_poly.pdbx_seq_one_letter_code
_entity_poly.pdbx_strand_id
1 'polypeptide(L)'
;MQRILITFILVLASSVLTGCATQYPNQDITGQVFPKVSGTSLEQQEMVFPDDVLGKKTLLLIGYKQDSQFDIDRWLIGLDMTQTRVDVYELPTIQGMFPRMFSTMIDNGMRAGIPKPLWKGVVTIYQDGALVQALTGNQSPNNARVVLLNEQGEVIYFYDQGFAVDALNQVRELI
;
A
#
# COMPACT_ATOMS: atom_id res chain seq x y z
N MET A 1 -3.13 -26.47 -44.20
CA MET A 1 -4.19 -25.90 -43.36
C MET A 1 -3.83 -25.94 -41.87
N GLN A 2 -3.36 -27.09 -41.32
CA GLN A 2 -3.03 -27.21 -39.88
C GLN A 2 -1.91 -26.27 -39.42
N ARG A 3 -0.86 -26.00 -40.22
CA ARG A 3 0.22 -25.06 -39.90
C ARG A 3 -0.26 -23.61 -39.84
N ILE A 4 -1.19 -23.21 -40.71
CA ILE A 4 -1.77 -21.85 -40.74
C ILE A 4 -2.66 -21.62 -39.51
N LEU A 5 -3.40 -22.66 -39.11
CA LEU A 5 -4.26 -22.59 -37.90
C LEU A 5 -3.43 -22.44 -36.63
N ILE A 6 -2.32 -23.13 -36.47
CA ILE A 6 -1.42 -23.06 -35.33
C ILE A 6 -0.76 -21.67 -35.26
N THR A 7 -0.35 -21.10 -36.39
CA THR A 7 0.22 -19.77 -36.47
C THR A 7 -0.80 -18.69 -36.08
N PHE A 8 -2.07 -18.85 -36.49
CA PHE A 8 -3.15 -17.94 -36.15
C PHE A 8 -3.49 -17.98 -34.66
N ILE A 9 -3.46 -19.17 -34.04
CA ILE A 9 -3.68 -19.35 -32.59
C ILE A 9 -2.54 -18.74 -31.79
N LEU A 10 -1.28 -18.88 -32.22
CA LEU A 10 -0.13 -18.28 -31.56
C LEU A 10 -0.14 -16.74 -31.63
N VAL A 11 -0.56 -16.15 -32.76
CA VAL A 11 -0.68 -14.69 -32.92
C VAL A 11 -1.84 -14.14 -32.10
N LEU A 12 -2.96 -14.86 -31.99
CA LEU A 12 -4.08 -14.48 -31.13
C LEU A 12 -3.74 -14.55 -29.63
N ALA A 13 -2.93 -15.54 -29.22
CA ALA A 13 -2.48 -15.68 -27.83
C ALA A 13 -1.51 -14.59 -27.41
N SER A 14 -0.71 -14.03 -28.32
CA SER A 14 0.24 -12.97 -28.02
C SER A 14 -0.41 -11.57 -27.85
N SER A 15 -1.61 -11.35 -28.39
CA SER A 15 -2.32 -10.06 -28.28
C SER A 15 -3.08 -9.87 -26.97
N VAL A 16 -3.21 -10.90 -26.14
CA VAL A 16 -3.97 -10.84 -24.87
C VAL A 16 -3.10 -10.45 -23.66
N LEU A 17 -1.77 -10.31 -23.84
CA LEU A 17 -0.81 -10.09 -22.74
C LEU A 17 -0.47 -8.63 -22.46
N THR A 18 -1.06 -7.65 -23.15
CA THR A 18 -0.91 -6.23 -22.81
C THR A 18 -1.94 -5.82 -21.75
N GLY A 19 -1.85 -6.40 -20.56
CA GLY A 19 -2.51 -5.87 -19.38
C GLY A 19 -1.84 -4.55 -18.99
N CYS A 20 -2.26 -3.43 -19.55
CA CYS A 20 -1.85 -2.12 -19.04
C CYS A 20 -2.37 -2.00 -17.61
N ALA A 21 -1.48 -1.99 -16.61
CA ALA A 21 -1.86 -1.58 -15.27
C ALA A 21 -2.38 -0.12 -15.38
N THR A 22 -3.56 0.14 -14.83
CA THR A 22 -4.14 1.47 -14.84
C THR A 22 -3.20 2.42 -14.11
N GLN A 23 -2.77 3.48 -14.79
CA GLN A 23 -1.98 4.55 -14.18
C GLN A 23 -2.90 5.65 -13.68
N TYR A 24 -2.66 6.07 -12.46
CA TYR A 24 -3.31 7.21 -11.82
C TYR A 24 -2.25 8.28 -11.54
N PRO A 25 -2.52 9.57 -11.85
CA PRO A 25 -1.59 10.64 -11.53
C PRO A 25 -1.42 10.74 -10.00
N ASN A 26 -0.18 10.98 -9.57
CA ASN A 26 0.07 11.26 -8.16
C ASN A 26 -0.59 12.59 -7.79
N GLN A 27 -1.21 12.62 -6.62
CA GLN A 27 -1.92 13.80 -6.12
C GLN A 27 -1.82 13.87 -4.59
N ASP A 28 -1.71 15.09 -4.09
CA ASP A 28 -1.79 15.37 -2.65
C ASP A 28 -3.25 15.23 -2.20
N ILE A 29 -3.45 14.45 -1.15
CA ILE A 29 -4.76 14.18 -0.56
C ILE A 29 -4.94 14.83 0.81
N THR A 30 -4.03 15.72 1.21
CA THR A 30 -4.12 16.45 2.48
C THR A 30 -5.43 17.25 2.56
N GLY A 31 -6.10 17.16 3.70
CA GLY A 31 -7.42 17.77 3.94
C GLY A 31 -8.61 16.91 3.52
N GLN A 32 -8.39 15.74 2.89
CA GLN A 32 -9.46 14.82 2.55
C GLN A 32 -9.70 13.81 3.69
N VAL A 33 -10.92 13.35 3.84
CA VAL A 33 -11.21 12.18 4.68
C VAL A 33 -10.73 10.93 3.95
N PHE A 34 -9.92 10.10 4.65
CA PHE A 34 -9.45 8.85 4.06
C PHE A 34 -10.64 7.91 3.78
N PRO A 35 -10.76 7.33 2.57
CA PRO A 35 -11.90 6.49 2.24
C PRO A 35 -11.91 5.21 3.06
N LYS A 36 -13.09 4.60 3.20
CA LYS A 36 -13.19 3.28 3.81
C LYS A 36 -12.53 2.24 2.92
N VAL A 37 -11.50 1.61 3.43
CA VAL A 37 -10.78 0.51 2.78
C VAL A 37 -10.62 -0.64 3.75
N SER A 38 -10.88 -1.84 3.26
CA SER A 38 -10.80 -3.06 4.04
C SER A 38 -9.52 -3.82 3.74
N GLY A 39 -8.90 -4.34 4.77
CA GLY A 39 -7.71 -5.18 4.67
C GLY A 39 -7.69 -6.30 5.68
N THR A 40 -6.77 -7.23 5.50
CA THR A 40 -6.55 -8.33 6.44
C THR A 40 -5.13 -8.28 6.97
N SER A 41 -4.98 -8.26 8.29
CA SER A 41 -3.65 -8.27 8.90
C SER A 41 -2.96 -9.62 8.70
N LEU A 42 -1.62 -9.66 8.87
CA LEU A 42 -0.90 -10.94 8.84
C LEU A 42 -1.29 -11.85 10.01
N GLU A 43 -1.97 -11.34 11.05
CA GLU A 43 -2.63 -12.14 12.11
C GLU A 43 -4.02 -12.66 11.70
N GLN A 44 -4.46 -12.40 10.46
CA GLN A 44 -5.77 -12.80 9.91
C GLN A 44 -6.96 -12.05 10.57
N GLN A 45 -6.73 -10.84 11.06
CA GLN A 45 -7.80 -9.97 11.55
C GLN A 45 -8.21 -9.00 10.44
N GLU A 46 -9.51 -8.88 10.21
CA GLU A 46 -10.05 -7.86 9.31
C GLU A 46 -9.96 -6.48 9.97
N MET A 47 -9.59 -5.49 9.18
CA MET A 47 -9.51 -4.10 9.58
C MET A 47 -10.12 -3.20 8.50
N VAL A 48 -10.79 -2.14 8.93
CA VAL A 48 -11.37 -1.12 8.05
C VAL A 48 -10.77 0.25 8.40
N PHE A 49 -9.98 0.81 7.50
CA PHE A 49 -9.46 2.16 7.66
C PHE A 49 -10.45 3.18 7.09
N PRO A 50 -10.63 4.37 7.69
CA PRO A 50 -10.02 4.77 8.96
C PRO A 50 -10.79 4.30 10.20
N ASP A 51 -11.93 3.64 10.07
CA ASP A 51 -12.88 3.35 11.16
C ASP A 51 -12.21 2.71 12.39
N ASP A 52 -11.33 1.71 12.18
CA ASP A 52 -10.70 0.96 13.28
C ASP A 52 -9.51 1.70 13.93
N VAL A 53 -9.17 2.88 13.42
CA VAL A 53 -8.08 3.72 13.96
C VAL A 53 -8.54 5.10 14.39
N LEU A 54 -9.85 5.38 14.37
CA LEU A 54 -10.40 6.64 14.87
C LEU A 54 -10.06 6.87 16.34
N GLY A 55 -10.00 8.14 16.74
CA GLY A 55 -9.71 8.56 18.11
C GLY A 55 -8.23 8.72 18.44
N LYS A 56 -7.33 8.48 17.47
CA LYS A 56 -5.88 8.68 17.64
C LYS A 56 -5.22 8.98 16.29
N LYS A 57 -4.13 9.73 16.31
CA LYS A 57 -3.31 9.94 15.12
C LYS A 57 -2.68 8.62 14.70
N THR A 58 -2.76 8.33 13.41
CA THR A 58 -2.30 7.06 12.84
C THR A 58 -1.52 7.31 11.55
N LEU A 59 -0.34 6.72 11.44
CA LEU A 59 0.50 6.78 10.25
C LEU A 59 0.29 5.53 9.40
N LEU A 60 -0.10 5.72 8.15
CA LEU A 60 -0.23 4.65 7.17
C LEU A 60 0.96 4.71 6.20
N LEU A 61 1.68 3.61 6.06
CA LEU A 61 2.76 3.41 5.10
C LEU A 61 2.26 2.48 4.00
N ILE A 62 1.85 3.04 2.86
CA ILE A 62 1.18 2.30 1.79
C ILE A 62 2.20 1.94 0.71
N GLY A 63 2.31 0.66 0.38
CA GLY A 63 3.20 0.13 -0.64
C GLY A 63 2.45 -0.53 -1.79
N TYR A 64 2.88 -0.26 -3.05
CA TYR A 64 2.25 -0.83 -4.25
C TYR A 64 3.08 -1.91 -4.95
N LYS A 65 4.37 -1.92 -4.69
CA LYS A 65 5.33 -2.87 -5.26
C LYS A 65 6.23 -3.41 -4.16
N GLN A 66 6.84 -4.55 -4.39
CA GLN A 66 7.80 -5.12 -3.45
C GLN A 66 8.94 -4.14 -3.14
N ASP A 67 9.41 -3.39 -4.13
CA ASP A 67 10.50 -2.42 -3.95
C ASP A 67 10.12 -1.24 -3.04
N SER A 68 8.82 -0.95 -2.85
CA SER A 68 8.38 0.08 -1.90
C SER A 68 8.71 -0.28 -0.45
N GLN A 69 9.00 -1.56 -0.15
CA GLN A 69 9.43 -2.00 1.17
C GLN A 69 10.73 -1.32 1.60
N PHE A 70 11.69 -1.10 0.69
CA PHE A 70 12.93 -0.38 1.01
C PHE A 70 12.69 1.04 1.49
N ASP A 71 11.63 1.68 0.99
CA ASP A 71 11.24 3.01 1.41
C ASP A 71 10.50 2.96 2.76
N ILE A 72 9.56 2.05 2.91
CA ILE A 72 8.83 1.81 4.17
C ILE A 72 9.81 1.51 5.31
N ASP A 73 10.79 0.66 5.10
CA ASP A 73 11.80 0.30 6.12
C ASP A 73 12.57 1.54 6.61
N ARG A 74 12.91 2.47 5.70
CA ARG A 74 13.57 3.73 6.08
C ARG A 74 12.68 4.62 6.95
N TRP A 75 11.37 4.67 6.64
CA TRP A 75 10.41 5.37 7.48
C TRP A 75 10.30 4.76 8.86
N LEU A 76 10.18 3.43 8.97
CA LEU A 76 10.11 2.73 10.25
C LEU A 76 11.39 2.94 11.07
N ILE A 77 12.56 2.82 10.45
CA ILE A 77 13.86 3.07 11.09
C ILE A 77 13.96 4.53 11.55
N GLY A 78 13.54 5.49 10.70
CA GLY A 78 13.56 6.91 11.04
C GLY A 78 12.68 7.24 12.24
N LEU A 79 11.46 6.68 12.30
CA LEU A 79 10.55 6.83 13.43
C LEU A 79 11.13 6.22 14.72
N ASP A 80 11.74 5.04 14.64
CA ASP A 80 12.37 4.38 15.78
C ASP A 80 13.59 5.18 16.29
N MET A 81 14.49 5.57 15.41
CA MET A 81 15.68 6.37 15.75
C MET A 81 15.33 7.71 16.39
N THR A 82 14.21 8.31 16.00
CA THR A 82 13.72 9.59 16.56
C THR A 82 12.77 9.40 17.74
N GLN A 83 12.53 8.15 18.16
CA GLN A 83 11.62 7.78 19.24
C GLN A 83 10.21 8.40 19.06
N THR A 84 9.77 8.52 17.82
CA THR A 84 8.46 9.06 17.47
C THR A 84 7.37 8.04 17.78
N ARG A 85 6.46 8.41 18.69
CA ARG A 85 5.39 7.52 19.17
C ARG A 85 4.10 7.83 18.43
N VAL A 86 3.80 7.03 17.44
CA VAL A 86 2.54 7.06 16.68
C VAL A 86 2.15 5.62 16.35
N ASP A 87 0.86 5.34 16.24
CA ASP A 87 0.43 4.05 15.71
C ASP A 87 0.74 3.99 14.21
N VAL A 88 1.48 2.97 13.80
CA VAL A 88 1.91 2.79 12.41
C VAL A 88 1.27 1.52 11.86
N TYR A 89 0.70 1.64 10.66
CA TYR A 89 0.26 0.50 9.87
C TYR A 89 0.95 0.50 8.52
N GLU A 90 1.51 -0.64 8.16
CA GLU A 90 1.99 -0.89 6.81
C GLU A 90 0.86 -1.50 6.00
N LEU A 91 0.56 -0.88 4.85
CA LEU A 91 -0.54 -1.28 3.98
C LEU A 91 -0.02 -1.74 2.60
N PRO A 92 0.44 -3.00 2.46
CA PRO A 92 0.67 -3.59 1.16
C PRO A 92 -0.63 -3.56 0.36
N THR A 93 -0.67 -2.75 -0.71
CA THR A 93 -1.90 -2.48 -1.46
C THR A 93 -1.78 -3.05 -2.86
N ILE A 94 -2.40 -4.21 -3.06
CA ILE A 94 -2.20 -5.07 -4.21
C ILE A 94 -3.43 -5.02 -5.12
N GLN A 95 -3.25 -4.48 -6.33
CA GLN A 95 -4.31 -4.35 -7.32
C GLN A 95 -4.35 -5.58 -8.23
N GLY A 96 -5.57 -6.02 -8.59
CA GLY A 96 -5.82 -7.02 -9.63
C GLY A 96 -6.51 -8.28 -9.13
N MET A 97 -7.08 -9.03 -10.08
CA MET A 97 -7.81 -10.26 -9.78
C MET A 97 -6.88 -11.43 -9.44
N PHE A 98 -5.75 -11.57 -10.15
CA PHE A 98 -4.80 -12.65 -9.91
C PHE A 98 -4.19 -12.61 -8.50
N PRO A 99 -3.68 -11.46 -8.00
CA PRO A 99 -3.19 -11.40 -6.63
C PRO A 99 -4.23 -11.80 -5.58
N ARG A 100 -5.52 -11.46 -5.78
CA ARG A 100 -6.59 -11.90 -4.88
C ARG A 100 -6.71 -13.42 -4.81
N MET A 101 -6.57 -14.11 -5.94
CA MET A 101 -6.64 -15.58 -5.98
C MET A 101 -5.48 -16.24 -5.25
N PHE A 102 -4.35 -15.56 -5.12
CA PHE A 102 -3.14 -16.05 -4.46
C PHE A 102 -2.82 -15.32 -3.16
N SER A 103 -3.78 -14.60 -2.58
CA SER A 103 -3.60 -13.80 -1.36
C SER A 103 -2.96 -14.60 -0.22
N THR A 104 -3.42 -15.81 0.05
CA THR A 104 -2.85 -16.68 1.10
C THR A 104 -1.37 -16.99 0.86
N MET A 105 -0.95 -17.19 -0.39
CA MET A 105 0.45 -17.46 -0.72
C MET A 105 1.30 -16.19 -0.54
N ILE A 106 0.78 -15.04 -0.93
CA ILE A 106 1.44 -13.74 -0.77
C ILE A 106 1.61 -13.42 0.72
N ASP A 107 0.53 -13.55 1.51
CA ASP A 107 0.56 -13.30 2.94
C ASP A 107 1.49 -14.27 3.68
N ASN A 108 1.54 -15.54 3.29
CA ASN A 108 2.49 -16.50 3.85
C ASN A 108 3.94 -16.15 3.50
N GLY A 109 4.19 -15.62 2.31
CA GLY A 109 5.49 -15.09 1.92
C GLY A 109 5.92 -13.92 2.82
N MET A 110 5.01 -12.98 3.08
CA MET A 110 5.25 -11.86 4.02
C MET A 110 5.48 -12.35 5.45
N ARG A 111 4.68 -13.30 5.94
CA ARG A 111 4.87 -13.92 7.28
C ARG A 111 6.22 -14.60 7.44
N ALA A 112 6.78 -15.15 6.36
CA ALA A 112 8.11 -15.77 6.41
C ALA A 112 9.24 -14.75 6.57
N GLY A 113 9.05 -13.51 6.10
CA GLY A 113 10.05 -12.44 6.17
C GLY A 113 9.86 -11.44 7.33
N ILE A 114 8.65 -11.32 7.86
CA ILE A 114 8.29 -10.31 8.87
C ILE A 114 8.20 -10.96 10.26
N PRO A 115 8.88 -10.42 11.30
CA PRO A 115 8.77 -10.92 12.67
C PRO A 115 7.32 -10.92 13.18
N LYS A 116 6.90 -12.01 13.82
CA LYS A 116 5.52 -12.20 14.29
C LYS A 116 4.95 -11.04 15.11
N PRO A 117 5.70 -10.37 16.02
CA PRO A 117 5.18 -9.22 16.78
C PRO A 117 4.72 -8.04 15.92
N LEU A 118 5.18 -7.95 14.66
CA LEU A 118 4.82 -6.88 13.73
C LEU A 118 3.59 -7.21 12.87
N TRP A 119 3.12 -8.46 12.86
CA TRP A 119 2.05 -8.93 11.97
C TRP A 119 0.74 -8.17 12.11
N LYS A 120 0.43 -7.72 13.33
CA LYS A 120 -0.77 -6.93 13.60
C LYS A 120 -0.77 -5.58 12.85
N GLY A 121 0.40 -4.98 12.70
CA GLY A 121 0.58 -3.69 12.03
C GLY A 121 0.71 -3.78 10.51
N VAL A 122 0.79 -4.98 9.92
CA VAL A 122 0.86 -5.19 8.47
C VAL A 122 -0.50 -5.69 7.98
N VAL A 123 -1.21 -4.83 7.25
CA VAL A 123 -2.60 -5.07 6.80
C VAL A 123 -2.66 -5.01 5.28
N THR A 124 -2.86 -6.15 4.63
CA THR A 124 -2.87 -6.23 3.16
C THR A 124 -4.22 -5.83 2.59
N ILE A 125 -4.21 -4.88 1.66
CA ILE A 125 -5.38 -4.38 0.95
C ILE A 125 -5.45 -5.05 -0.43
N TYR A 126 -6.41 -5.96 -0.62
CA TYR A 126 -6.62 -6.65 -1.89
C TYR A 126 -7.84 -6.11 -2.65
N GLN A 127 -8.98 -5.93 -1.98
CA GLN A 127 -10.22 -5.57 -2.65
C GLN A 127 -10.24 -4.10 -3.06
N ASP A 128 -9.82 -3.23 -2.17
CA ASP A 128 -9.85 -1.78 -2.33
C ASP A 128 -8.54 -1.21 -2.89
N GLY A 129 -7.63 -2.09 -3.36
CA GLY A 129 -6.33 -1.66 -3.88
C GLY A 129 -6.41 -0.67 -5.04
N ALA A 130 -7.41 -0.82 -5.93
CA ALA A 130 -7.63 0.12 -7.02
C ALA A 130 -8.12 1.49 -6.51
N LEU A 131 -8.98 1.51 -5.48
CA LEU A 131 -9.47 2.73 -4.84
C LEU A 131 -8.31 3.53 -4.21
N VAL A 132 -7.44 2.86 -3.45
CA VAL A 132 -6.29 3.49 -2.80
C VAL A 132 -5.32 4.05 -3.86
N GLN A 133 -5.03 3.29 -4.92
CA GLN A 133 -4.15 3.75 -5.99
C GLN A 133 -4.75 4.91 -6.80
N ALA A 134 -6.07 4.91 -7.01
CA ALA A 134 -6.75 6.03 -7.67
C ALA A 134 -6.72 7.30 -6.81
N LEU A 135 -6.83 7.16 -5.49
CA LEU A 135 -6.80 8.27 -4.55
C LEU A 135 -5.43 8.94 -4.48
N THR A 136 -4.36 8.16 -4.31
CA THR A 136 -3.02 8.70 -4.01
C THR A 136 -2.11 8.77 -5.25
N GLY A 137 -2.55 8.18 -6.37
CA GLY A 137 -1.72 8.01 -7.56
C GLY A 137 -0.73 6.83 -7.46
N ASN A 138 -0.24 6.39 -8.63
CA ASN A 138 0.69 5.26 -8.72
C ASN A 138 1.81 5.45 -9.76
N GLN A 139 2.12 6.69 -10.15
CA GLN A 139 3.16 6.97 -11.14
C GLN A 139 4.57 6.66 -10.62
N SER A 140 4.77 6.71 -9.30
CA SER A 140 6.03 6.32 -8.62
C SER A 140 5.78 5.13 -7.69
N PRO A 141 5.48 3.92 -8.21
CA PRO A 141 4.94 2.82 -7.42
C PRO A 141 5.95 2.19 -6.46
N ASN A 142 7.24 2.49 -6.61
CA ASN A 142 8.30 2.01 -5.72
C ASN A 142 8.51 2.91 -4.49
N ASN A 143 7.92 4.10 -4.47
CA ASN A 143 7.90 4.94 -3.29
C ASN A 143 6.72 4.54 -2.38
N ALA A 144 6.90 4.62 -1.08
CA ALA A 144 5.78 4.53 -0.14
C ALA A 144 4.88 5.77 -0.26
N ARG A 145 3.57 5.59 -0.03
CA ARG A 145 2.66 6.69 0.28
C ARG A 145 2.56 6.78 1.78
N VAL A 146 3.01 7.89 2.33
CA VAL A 146 2.99 8.18 3.76
C VAL A 146 1.80 9.07 4.03
N VAL A 147 0.85 8.55 4.82
CA VAL A 147 -0.42 9.22 5.12
C VAL A 147 -0.55 9.32 6.63
N LEU A 148 -0.59 10.53 7.18
CA LEU A 148 -0.90 10.74 8.60
C LEU A 148 -2.37 11.13 8.73
N LEU A 149 -3.12 10.34 9.49
CA LEU A 149 -4.52 10.58 9.83
C LEU A 149 -4.62 11.26 11.20
N ASN A 150 -5.56 12.20 11.32
CA ASN A 150 -6.00 12.71 12.61
C ASN A 150 -7.03 11.76 13.27
N GLU A 151 -7.52 12.13 14.45
CA GLU A 151 -8.47 11.37 15.27
C GLU A 151 -9.84 11.17 14.58
N GLN A 152 -10.14 11.97 13.54
CA GLN A 152 -11.38 11.92 12.76
C GLN A 152 -11.21 11.15 11.44
N GLY A 153 -10.00 10.65 11.14
CA GLY A 153 -9.70 9.94 9.89
C GLY A 153 -9.45 10.87 8.69
N GLU A 154 -9.22 12.16 8.96
CA GLU A 154 -8.82 13.12 7.94
C GLU A 154 -7.30 13.07 7.73
N VAL A 155 -6.85 13.19 6.49
CA VAL A 155 -5.44 13.21 6.11
C VAL A 155 -4.85 14.58 6.45
N ILE A 156 -3.98 14.63 7.45
CA ILE A 156 -3.28 15.87 7.87
C ILE A 156 -1.88 15.97 7.29
N TYR A 157 -1.37 14.90 6.69
CA TYR A 157 -0.11 14.88 5.96
C TYR A 157 -0.12 13.81 4.89
N PHE A 158 0.42 14.13 3.70
CA PHE A 158 0.65 13.22 2.60
C PHE A 158 2.03 13.41 1.99
N TYR A 159 2.73 12.30 1.70
CA TYR A 159 4.04 12.34 1.04
C TYR A 159 4.30 11.06 0.23
N ASP A 160 4.84 11.19 -1.00
CA ASP A 160 5.02 10.07 -1.94
C ASP A 160 6.34 10.10 -2.72
N GLN A 161 7.33 10.91 -2.28
CA GLN A 161 8.56 11.14 -3.03
C GLN A 161 9.77 10.33 -2.54
N GLY A 162 9.51 9.22 -1.81
CA GLY A 162 10.56 8.43 -1.17
C GLY A 162 10.96 8.99 0.21
N PHE A 163 11.75 8.24 0.98
CA PHE A 163 12.14 8.69 2.31
C PHE A 163 13.03 9.94 2.27
N ALA A 164 12.66 10.94 3.07
CA ALA A 164 13.47 12.14 3.31
C ALA A 164 13.40 12.54 4.79
N VAL A 165 14.53 12.99 5.33
CA VAL A 165 14.62 13.42 6.74
C VAL A 165 13.70 14.62 7.02
N ASP A 166 13.59 15.55 6.08
CA ASP A 166 12.70 16.70 6.22
C ASP A 166 11.22 16.28 6.27
N ALA A 167 10.83 15.30 5.45
CA ALA A 167 9.48 14.73 5.47
C ALA A 167 9.20 14.01 6.81
N LEU A 168 10.16 13.27 7.35
CA LEU A 168 10.05 12.66 8.68
C LEU A 168 9.88 13.73 9.78
N ASN A 169 10.65 14.82 9.72
CA ASN A 169 10.52 15.92 10.70
C ASN A 169 9.14 16.57 10.61
N GLN A 170 8.59 16.78 9.41
CA GLN A 170 7.24 17.31 9.23
C GLN A 170 6.18 16.39 9.87
N VAL A 171 6.28 15.08 9.68
CA VAL A 171 5.39 14.11 10.35
C VAL A 171 5.50 14.24 11.87
N ARG A 172 6.72 14.35 12.41
CA ARG A 172 6.96 14.46 13.85
C ARG A 172 6.40 15.72 14.48
N GLU A 173 6.37 16.84 13.73
CA GLU A 173 5.78 18.10 14.17
C GLU A 173 4.25 18.04 14.26
N LEU A 174 3.63 17.12 13.53
CA LEU A 174 2.18 16.93 13.48
C LEU A 174 1.65 15.89 14.49
N ILE A 175 2.54 15.08 15.12
CA ILE A 175 2.19 14.07 16.13
C ILE A 175 2.15 14.71 17.51
#